data_93f7cfe0574d99e1f28b88cad2b2b196
#
_entry.id   93f7cfe0574d99e1f28b88cad2b2b196
#
_cell.length_a   1.000
_cell.length_b   1.000
_cell.length_c   1.000
_cell.angle_alpha   90.00
_cell.angle_beta   90.00
_cell.angle_gamma   90.00
#
_symmetry.space_group_name_H-M   'P 1'
#
loop_
_entity.id
_entity.type
_entity.pdbx_description
1 polymer ?
#
loop_
_entity_poly.entity_id
_entity_poly.type
_entity_poly.pdbx_seq_one_letter_code
_entity_poly.pdbx_strand_id
1 'polypeptide(L)'
;MFDRSLASFLLPAQILMAKLLAISSFWKAAGMTRFSTLFQKPKPVIAMVHLGALPGSPLYDAAAGLEGLLSAARADLMALQAAGIDAVMFGNENDRPYEFQVDPASTATAAYVIGQLRAEITVPFGVNMLWDPRASVALGAATGAAFIREIFTGTYASDMGFWAPDAGDAMRYRDRLGRSDMLMLFNISAEFAHSLDQRSLPDRARSAVFSSIPDAVLVSGQITGEAAALSDLEAVKAILPDTPVLANTGVKHETVADVLRVADGCIVGSSLKRDGD
;
A
#
# COMPACT_ATOMS: atom_id res chain seq x y z
N MET A 1 -42.36 -24.75 24.88
CA MET A 1 -41.90 -25.48 23.72
C MET A 1 -41.04 -24.53 22.88
N PHE A 2 -39.87 -24.22 23.39
CA PHE A 2 -38.85 -23.37 22.75
C PHE A 2 -37.52 -24.09 22.86
N ASP A 3 -36.99 -24.36 21.80
CA ASP A 3 -35.72 -24.01 21.14
C ASP A 3 -34.64 -25.09 21.24
N ARG A 4 -34.59 -25.91 20.21
CA ARG A 4 -33.44 -26.78 19.88
C ARG A 4 -32.67 -26.31 18.62
N SER A 5 -32.93 -25.10 18.08
CA SER A 5 -32.41 -24.70 16.78
C SER A 5 -31.13 -23.83 16.83
N LEU A 6 -30.81 -23.21 17.95
CA LEU A 6 -29.62 -22.32 18.07
C LEU A 6 -28.32 -23.10 18.37
N ALA A 7 -28.39 -24.26 18.99
CA ALA A 7 -27.18 -25.03 19.32
C ALA A 7 -26.48 -25.64 18.09
N SER A 8 -27.19 -25.86 16.98
CA SER A 8 -26.63 -26.47 15.76
C SER A 8 -25.83 -25.48 14.90
N PHE A 9 -26.02 -24.15 15.07
CA PHE A 9 -25.30 -23.13 14.33
C PHE A 9 -24.01 -22.65 15.05
N LEU A 10 -23.93 -22.82 16.36
CA LEU A 10 -22.75 -22.38 17.14
C LEU A 10 -21.56 -23.34 17.03
N LEU A 11 -21.79 -24.62 16.83
CA LEU A 11 -20.74 -25.63 16.75
C LEU A 11 -19.81 -25.44 15.51
N PRO A 12 -20.32 -25.15 14.30
CA PRO A 12 -19.49 -24.86 13.14
C PRO A 12 -18.66 -23.57 13.30
N ALA A 13 -19.23 -22.54 13.93
CA ALA A 13 -18.53 -21.26 14.18
C ALA A 13 -17.38 -21.41 15.18
N GLN A 14 -17.57 -22.19 16.24
CA GLN A 14 -16.53 -22.48 17.23
C GLN A 14 -15.39 -23.31 16.65
N ILE A 15 -15.70 -24.30 15.81
CA ILE A 15 -14.70 -25.09 15.09
C ILE A 15 -13.92 -24.23 14.10
N LEU A 16 -14.59 -23.32 13.40
CA LEU A 16 -13.95 -22.38 12.49
C LEU A 16 -13.02 -21.42 13.25
N MET A 17 -13.47 -20.85 14.35
CA MET A 17 -12.67 -19.99 15.23
C MET A 17 -11.46 -20.73 15.82
N ALA A 18 -11.63 -21.96 16.29
CA ALA A 18 -10.52 -22.75 16.79
C ALA A 18 -9.49 -23.08 15.70
N LYS A 19 -9.93 -23.38 14.49
CA LYS A 19 -9.05 -23.56 13.33
C LYS A 19 -8.31 -22.27 12.95
N LEU A 20 -8.99 -21.12 12.94
CA LEU A 20 -8.37 -19.83 12.67
C LEU A 20 -7.33 -19.45 13.73
N LEU A 21 -7.61 -19.69 15.01
CA LEU A 21 -6.67 -19.48 16.10
C LEU A 21 -5.48 -20.45 16.03
N ALA A 22 -5.70 -21.71 15.69
CA ALA A 22 -4.64 -22.69 15.50
C ALA A 22 -3.74 -22.35 14.29
N ILE A 23 -4.33 -21.87 13.21
CA ILE A 23 -3.61 -21.36 12.04
C ILE A 23 -2.78 -20.13 12.44
N SER A 24 -3.37 -19.17 13.13
CA SER A 24 -2.66 -17.96 13.60
C SER A 24 -1.49 -18.29 14.52
N SER A 25 -1.66 -19.24 15.44
CA SER A 25 -0.58 -19.67 16.34
C SER A 25 0.52 -20.46 15.62
N PHE A 26 0.15 -21.27 14.62
CA PHE A 26 1.10 -22.00 13.78
C PHE A 26 1.96 -21.01 12.96
N TRP A 27 1.36 -19.98 12.36
CA TRP A 27 2.07 -18.97 11.59
C TRP A 27 3.05 -18.15 12.47
N LYS A 28 2.63 -17.79 13.69
CA LYS A 28 3.51 -17.13 14.67
C LYS A 28 4.69 -18.02 15.10
N ALA A 29 4.46 -19.30 15.31
CA ALA A 29 5.52 -20.24 15.67
C ALA A 29 6.50 -20.51 14.52
N ALA A 30 6.06 -20.34 13.26
CA ALA A 30 6.89 -20.48 12.07
C ALA A 30 7.63 -19.17 11.68
N GLY A 31 7.47 -18.06 12.43
CA GLY A 31 8.04 -16.75 12.09
C GLY A 31 7.44 -16.13 10.81
N MET A 32 6.28 -16.64 10.35
CA MET A 32 5.63 -16.14 9.14
C MET A 32 4.71 -14.95 9.46
N THR A 33 4.93 -13.84 8.76
CA THR A 33 4.07 -12.66 8.80
C THR A 33 2.99 -12.74 7.72
N ARG A 34 1.93 -11.91 7.83
CA ARG A 34 0.95 -11.75 6.75
C ARG A 34 1.62 -11.30 5.46
N PHE A 35 2.65 -10.46 5.58
CA PHE A 35 3.47 -9.99 4.47
C PHE A 35 4.16 -11.16 3.75
N SER A 36 4.89 -12.01 4.47
CA SER A 36 5.57 -13.17 3.87
C SER A 36 4.61 -14.22 3.31
N THR A 37 3.39 -14.27 3.84
CA THR A 37 2.32 -15.14 3.30
C THR A 37 1.82 -14.63 1.95
N LEU A 38 1.65 -13.32 1.78
CA LEU A 38 1.19 -12.72 0.53
C LEU A 38 2.25 -12.85 -0.57
N PHE A 39 3.47 -12.42 -0.27
CA PHE A 39 4.49 -12.27 -1.31
C PHE A 39 5.27 -13.56 -1.63
N GLN A 40 5.19 -14.59 -0.84
CA GLN A 40 5.80 -15.93 -1.04
C GLN A 40 7.28 -15.93 -1.52
N LYS A 41 7.87 -14.78 -1.69
CA LYS A 41 9.27 -14.54 -2.05
C LYS A 41 9.92 -13.66 -0.99
N PRO A 42 11.17 -13.94 -0.63
CA PRO A 42 11.92 -13.00 0.18
C PRO A 42 12.18 -11.72 -0.63
N LYS A 43 12.00 -10.57 0.01
CA LYS A 43 12.32 -9.26 -0.58
C LYS A 43 11.61 -8.96 -1.90
N PRO A 44 10.26 -8.92 -1.94
CA PRO A 44 9.51 -8.66 -3.15
C PRO A 44 9.80 -7.27 -3.72
N VAL A 45 9.84 -7.21 -5.05
CA VAL A 45 9.88 -5.96 -5.81
C VAL A 45 8.47 -5.67 -6.32
N ILE A 46 7.89 -4.59 -5.83
CA ILE A 46 6.54 -4.13 -6.18
C ILE A 46 6.70 -3.01 -7.21
N ALA A 47 6.09 -3.16 -8.38
CA ALA A 47 6.16 -2.13 -9.43
C ALA A 47 4.90 -1.28 -9.48
N MET A 48 5.06 0.02 -9.68
CA MET A 48 3.95 0.97 -9.82
C MET A 48 3.34 0.95 -11.21
N VAL A 49 2.02 0.87 -11.28
CA VAL A 49 1.22 1.28 -12.43
C VAL A 49 0.66 2.66 -12.11
N HIS A 50 1.28 3.70 -12.67
CA HIS A 50 0.84 5.07 -12.47
C HIS A 50 -0.38 5.35 -13.33
N LEU A 51 -1.52 5.63 -12.70
CA LEU A 51 -2.69 6.11 -13.42
C LEU A 51 -2.42 7.51 -13.97
N GLY A 52 -2.89 7.79 -15.17
CA GLY A 52 -2.93 9.16 -15.69
C GLY A 52 -3.79 10.06 -14.80
N ALA A 53 -3.76 11.37 -15.05
CA ALA A 53 -4.62 12.31 -14.34
C ALA A 53 -6.08 11.92 -14.47
N LEU A 54 -6.82 11.94 -13.35
CA LEU A 54 -8.19 11.45 -13.26
C LEU A 54 -9.21 12.58 -13.53
N PRO A 55 -10.46 12.26 -13.86
CA PRO A 55 -11.51 13.27 -14.04
C PRO A 55 -11.63 14.18 -12.82
N GLY A 56 -11.61 15.50 -13.05
CA GLY A 56 -11.56 16.53 -12.00
C GLY A 56 -10.19 17.19 -11.89
N SER A 57 -9.10 16.48 -12.22
CA SER A 57 -7.77 17.06 -12.29
C SER A 57 -7.63 18.03 -13.48
N PRO A 58 -6.91 19.17 -13.30
CA PRO A 58 -6.57 20.06 -14.41
C PRO A 58 -5.75 19.40 -15.53
N LEU A 59 -5.07 18.31 -15.23
CA LEU A 59 -4.22 17.55 -16.16
C LEU A 59 -4.98 16.41 -16.87
N TYR A 60 -6.28 16.23 -16.58
CA TYR A 60 -7.07 15.18 -17.20
C TYR A 60 -7.21 15.37 -18.71
N ASP A 61 -6.82 14.37 -19.48
CA ASP A 61 -7.05 14.36 -20.94
C ASP A 61 -8.49 13.90 -21.24
N ALA A 62 -9.38 14.86 -21.33
CA ALA A 62 -10.79 14.60 -21.64
C ALA A 62 -10.99 14.05 -23.06
N ALA A 63 -10.05 14.27 -23.99
CA ALA A 63 -10.15 13.75 -25.35
C ALA A 63 -9.82 12.24 -25.40
N ALA A 64 -8.81 11.81 -24.67
CA ALA A 64 -8.51 10.39 -24.51
C ALA A 64 -9.52 9.68 -23.60
N GLY A 65 -10.08 10.39 -22.63
CA GLY A 65 -11.13 9.92 -21.74
C GLY A 65 -10.74 8.68 -20.93
N LEU A 66 -11.74 7.93 -20.47
CA LEU A 66 -11.53 6.71 -19.68
C LEU A 66 -10.84 5.59 -20.47
N GLU A 67 -11.06 5.53 -21.78
CA GLU A 67 -10.41 4.54 -22.65
C GLU A 67 -8.91 4.80 -22.74
N GLY A 68 -8.47 6.06 -22.77
CA GLY A 68 -7.06 6.44 -22.74
C GLY A 68 -6.41 6.01 -21.42
N LEU A 69 -7.05 6.28 -20.29
CA LEU A 69 -6.59 5.85 -18.96
C LEU A 69 -6.46 4.31 -18.88
N LEU A 70 -7.49 3.60 -19.32
CA LEU A 70 -7.52 2.14 -19.31
C LEU A 70 -6.43 1.54 -20.19
N SER A 71 -6.25 2.08 -21.41
CA SER A 71 -5.24 1.61 -22.37
C SER A 71 -3.82 1.81 -21.83
N ALA A 72 -3.52 2.97 -21.26
CA ALA A 72 -2.22 3.26 -20.65
C ALA A 72 -1.92 2.34 -19.46
N ALA A 73 -2.87 2.22 -18.53
CA ALA A 73 -2.70 1.35 -17.37
C ALA A 73 -2.55 -0.12 -17.76
N ARG A 74 -3.27 -0.58 -18.80
CA ARG A 74 -3.12 -1.95 -19.34
C ARG A 74 -1.74 -2.17 -19.93
N ALA A 75 -1.23 -1.23 -20.70
CA ALA A 75 0.10 -1.35 -21.31
C ALA A 75 1.19 -1.50 -20.25
N ASP A 76 1.14 -0.67 -19.18
CA ASP A 76 2.05 -0.74 -18.05
C ASP A 76 1.94 -2.10 -17.33
N LEU A 77 0.72 -2.49 -16.97
CA LEU A 77 0.46 -3.75 -16.27
C LEU A 77 1.05 -4.95 -17.04
N MET A 78 0.77 -5.03 -18.34
CA MET A 78 1.23 -6.12 -19.17
C MET A 78 2.76 -6.15 -19.30
N ALA A 79 3.39 -4.98 -19.45
CA ALA A 79 4.85 -4.88 -19.53
C ALA A 79 5.52 -5.32 -18.20
N LEU A 80 4.99 -4.87 -17.08
CA LEU A 80 5.52 -5.23 -15.75
C LEU A 80 5.37 -6.72 -15.46
N GLN A 81 4.22 -7.31 -15.74
CA GLN A 81 4.01 -8.75 -15.54
C GLN A 81 4.89 -9.59 -16.49
N ALA A 82 5.05 -9.18 -17.74
CA ALA A 82 5.94 -9.85 -18.68
C ALA A 82 7.42 -9.80 -18.24
N ALA A 83 7.81 -8.75 -17.52
CA ALA A 83 9.14 -8.63 -16.91
C ALA A 83 9.33 -9.51 -15.65
N GLY A 84 8.30 -10.18 -15.17
CA GLY A 84 8.38 -11.09 -14.02
C GLY A 84 8.41 -10.39 -12.66
N ILE A 85 7.76 -9.22 -12.54
CA ILE A 85 7.65 -8.50 -11.27
C ILE A 85 6.88 -9.32 -10.22
N ASP A 86 7.20 -9.14 -8.94
CA ASP A 86 6.59 -9.92 -7.85
C ASP A 86 5.19 -9.46 -7.48
N ALA A 87 4.90 -8.16 -7.63
CA ALA A 87 3.59 -7.55 -7.42
C ALA A 87 3.48 -6.23 -8.16
N VAL A 88 2.26 -5.75 -8.39
CA VAL A 88 2.00 -4.42 -8.94
C VAL A 88 1.21 -3.57 -7.95
N MET A 89 1.32 -2.24 -8.04
CA MET A 89 0.51 -1.32 -7.27
C MET A 89 0.01 -0.18 -8.16
N PHE A 90 -1.30 0.03 -8.17
CA PHE A 90 -1.91 1.15 -8.89
C PHE A 90 -1.96 2.37 -7.99
N GLY A 91 -1.58 3.52 -8.52
CA GLY A 91 -1.62 4.78 -7.80
C GLY A 91 -1.89 5.96 -8.72
N ASN A 92 -2.35 7.05 -8.14
CA ASN A 92 -2.74 8.27 -8.84
C ASN A 92 -1.64 9.34 -8.86
N GLU A 93 -0.38 8.95 -8.99
CA GLU A 93 0.78 9.86 -8.96
C GLU A 93 0.70 11.00 -9.99
N ASN A 94 -0.01 10.82 -11.10
CA ASN A 94 -0.19 11.83 -12.12
C ASN A 94 -1.43 12.72 -11.91
N ASP A 95 -2.18 12.50 -10.86
CA ASP A 95 -3.40 13.24 -10.52
C ASP A 95 -3.09 14.51 -9.71
N ARG A 96 -2.41 15.45 -10.34
CA ARG A 96 -1.92 16.70 -9.73
C ARG A 96 -2.81 17.90 -10.10
N PRO A 97 -2.98 18.90 -9.16
CA PRO A 97 -2.41 18.99 -7.81
C PRO A 97 -3.01 17.96 -6.84
N TYR A 98 -2.20 17.47 -5.90
CA TYR A 98 -2.65 16.50 -4.91
C TYR A 98 -3.61 17.11 -3.90
N GLU A 99 -4.48 16.27 -3.33
CA GLU A 99 -5.49 16.64 -2.34
C GLU A 99 -5.43 15.69 -1.14
N PHE A 100 -5.71 16.21 0.08
CA PHE A 100 -5.83 15.36 1.28
C PHE A 100 -7.15 14.58 1.35
N GLN A 101 -8.12 14.97 0.54
CA GLN A 101 -9.39 14.28 0.36
C GLN A 101 -9.63 14.17 -1.14
N VAL A 102 -9.40 12.99 -1.66
CA VAL A 102 -9.53 12.73 -3.09
C VAL A 102 -11.00 12.81 -3.50
N ASP A 103 -11.27 13.49 -4.61
CA ASP A 103 -12.62 13.59 -5.15
C ASP A 103 -13.23 12.19 -5.39
N PRO A 104 -14.49 11.97 -5.02
CA PRO A 104 -15.17 10.69 -5.27
C PRO A 104 -15.13 10.26 -6.74
N ALA A 105 -15.11 11.18 -7.70
CA ALA A 105 -15.00 10.85 -9.12
C ALA A 105 -13.64 10.23 -9.46
N SER A 106 -12.55 10.74 -8.86
CA SER A 106 -11.20 10.16 -9.02
C SER A 106 -11.14 8.74 -8.46
N THR A 107 -11.65 8.54 -7.23
CA THR A 107 -11.69 7.19 -6.62
C THR A 107 -12.55 6.22 -7.43
N ALA A 108 -13.72 6.67 -7.92
CA ALA A 108 -14.61 5.84 -8.74
C ALA A 108 -13.97 5.49 -10.09
N THR A 109 -13.27 6.45 -10.71
CA THR A 109 -12.55 6.20 -11.98
C THR A 109 -11.40 5.22 -11.80
N ALA A 110 -10.61 5.37 -10.74
CA ALA A 110 -9.54 4.41 -10.42
C ALA A 110 -10.12 2.99 -10.19
N ALA A 111 -11.24 2.88 -9.47
CA ALA A 111 -11.93 1.61 -9.27
C ALA A 111 -12.45 1.01 -10.59
N TYR A 112 -12.97 1.83 -11.49
CA TYR A 112 -13.41 1.40 -12.82
C TYR A 112 -12.23 0.85 -13.63
N VAL A 113 -11.14 1.61 -13.75
CA VAL A 113 -9.95 1.21 -14.53
C VAL A 113 -9.38 -0.11 -13.99
N ILE A 114 -9.16 -0.22 -12.68
CA ILE A 114 -8.62 -1.44 -12.06
C ILE A 114 -9.60 -2.61 -12.22
N GLY A 115 -10.91 -2.34 -12.07
CA GLY A 115 -11.97 -3.33 -12.27
C GLY A 115 -11.97 -3.93 -13.67
N GLN A 116 -11.77 -3.10 -14.72
CA GLN A 116 -11.65 -3.56 -16.10
C GLN A 116 -10.39 -4.44 -16.32
N LEU A 117 -9.30 -4.15 -15.59
CA LEU A 117 -8.05 -4.91 -15.69
C LEU A 117 -8.02 -6.16 -14.80
N ARG A 118 -9.00 -6.34 -13.92
CA ARG A 118 -8.98 -7.34 -12.85
C ARG A 118 -8.67 -8.76 -13.33
N ALA A 119 -9.20 -9.16 -14.48
CA ALA A 119 -8.97 -10.49 -15.07
C ALA A 119 -7.57 -10.65 -15.68
N GLU A 120 -6.90 -9.55 -15.97
CA GLU A 120 -5.57 -9.52 -16.57
C GLU A 120 -4.45 -9.47 -15.51
N ILE A 121 -4.80 -9.16 -14.24
CA ILE A 121 -3.84 -9.12 -13.13
C ILE A 121 -3.55 -10.54 -12.65
N THR A 122 -2.31 -10.99 -12.82
CA THR A 122 -1.85 -12.36 -12.53
C THR A 122 -0.93 -12.45 -11.30
N VAL A 123 -0.50 -11.32 -10.75
CA VAL A 123 0.34 -11.21 -9.54
C VAL A 123 -0.44 -10.53 -8.42
N PRO A 124 0.00 -10.61 -7.15
CA PRO A 124 -0.58 -9.80 -6.09
C PRO A 124 -0.60 -8.32 -6.48
N PHE A 125 -1.71 -7.63 -6.21
CA PHE A 125 -1.77 -6.21 -6.49
C PHE A 125 -2.24 -5.38 -5.30
N GLY A 126 -1.73 -4.16 -5.23
CA GLY A 126 -2.09 -3.14 -4.27
C GLY A 126 -2.65 -1.90 -4.93
N VAL A 127 -3.13 -0.97 -4.10
CA VAL A 127 -3.62 0.34 -4.53
C VAL A 127 -3.18 1.44 -3.59
N ASN A 128 -3.19 2.67 -4.11
CA ASN A 128 -2.94 3.89 -3.38
C ASN A 128 -3.72 5.04 -4.00
N MET A 129 -4.41 5.81 -3.20
CA MET A 129 -4.93 7.14 -3.55
C MET A 129 -4.15 8.14 -2.71
N LEU A 130 -3.16 8.80 -3.35
CA LEU A 130 -2.18 9.64 -2.66
C LEU A 130 -2.85 10.68 -1.78
N TRP A 131 -2.36 10.74 -0.56
CA TRP A 131 -2.69 11.57 0.58
C TRP A 131 -4.08 11.30 1.19
N ASP A 132 -4.83 10.29 0.70
CA ASP A 132 -6.13 9.95 1.29
C ASP A 132 -6.19 8.48 1.73
N PRO A 133 -5.91 8.20 3.02
CA PRO A 133 -6.02 6.86 3.60
C PRO A 133 -7.39 6.22 3.44
N ARG A 134 -8.48 7.01 3.53
CA ARG A 134 -9.83 6.47 3.40
C ARG A 134 -10.16 6.08 1.96
N ALA A 135 -9.80 6.94 1.00
CA ALA A 135 -9.96 6.63 -0.42
C ALA A 135 -9.14 5.39 -0.80
N SER A 136 -7.90 5.26 -0.30
CA SER A 136 -7.05 4.07 -0.51
C SER A 136 -7.72 2.79 0.03
N VAL A 137 -8.28 2.84 1.25
CA VAL A 137 -9.00 1.69 1.83
C VAL A 137 -10.25 1.35 1.02
N ALA A 138 -11.04 2.37 0.63
CA ALA A 138 -12.25 2.17 -0.16
C ALA A 138 -11.94 1.57 -1.53
N LEU A 139 -10.92 2.10 -2.23
CA LEU A 139 -10.45 1.59 -3.51
C LEU A 139 -9.97 0.14 -3.39
N GLY A 140 -9.16 -0.16 -2.38
CA GLY A 140 -8.68 -1.51 -2.13
C GLY A 140 -9.79 -2.51 -1.85
N ALA A 141 -10.83 -2.09 -1.10
CA ALA A 141 -12.00 -2.91 -0.84
C ALA A 141 -12.81 -3.17 -2.11
N ALA A 142 -13.06 -2.13 -2.91
CA ALA A 142 -13.87 -2.22 -4.13
C ALA A 142 -13.22 -3.07 -5.22
N THR A 143 -11.88 -3.01 -5.35
CA THR A 143 -11.14 -3.70 -6.42
C THR A 143 -10.65 -5.09 -6.03
N GLY A 144 -10.71 -5.45 -4.74
CA GLY A 144 -10.15 -6.71 -4.24
C GLY A 144 -8.62 -6.70 -4.15
N ALA A 145 -8.01 -5.52 -3.96
CA ALA A 145 -6.57 -5.40 -3.75
C ALA A 145 -6.11 -6.21 -2.53
N ALA A 146 -4.92 -6.79 -2.61
CA ALA A 146 -4.34 -7.58 -1.53
C ALA A 146 -3.65 -6.70 -0.47
N PHE A 147 -3.24 -5.50 -0.84
CA PHE A 147 -2.61 -4.54 0.06
C PHE A 147 -2.88 -3.10 -0.37
N ILE A 148 -2.71 -2.19 0.57
CA ILE A 148 -2.67 -0.74 0.30
C ILE A 148 -1.39 -0.17 0.90
N ARG A 149 -0.87 0.87 0.26
CA ARG A 149 0.25 1.68 0.76
C ARG A 149 -0.23 3.12 0.89
N GLU A 150 0.01 3.73 2.02
CA GLU A 150 -0.27 5.15 2.24
C GLU A 150 0.47 5.62 3.50
N ILE A 151 0.44 6.93 3.76
CA ILE A 151 0.84 7.53 5.01
C ILE A 151 -0.37 7.53 5.94
N PHE A 152 -0.30 6.75 7.02
CA PHE A 152 -1.41 6.59 7.96
C PHE A 152 -1.15 7.25 9.31
N THR A 153 0.10 7.64 9.58
CA THR A 153 0.52 8.19 10.88
C THR A 153 1.38 9.43 10.71
N GLY A 154 1.42 10.24 11.73
CA GLY A 154 2.25 11.44 11.78
C GLY A 154 1.44 12.73 11.66
N THR A 155 2.14 13.84 11.76
CA THR A 155 1.63 15.19 11.49
C THR A 155 2.64 15.93 10.65
N TYR A 156 2.18 16.54 9.58
CA TYR A 156 3.06 17.08 8.54
C TYR A 156 2.68 18.52 8.18
N ALA A 157 3.69 19.31 7.82
CA ALA A 157 3.55 20.56 7.08
C ALA A 157 4.00 20.32 5.64
N SER A 158 3.15 20.65 4.67
CA SER A 158 3.38 20.43 3.25
C SER A 158 2.92 21.63 2.43
N ASP A 159 3.17 21.61 1.12
CA ASP A 159 2.65 22.61 0.18
C ASP A 159 1.12 22.63 0.12
N MET A 160 0.47 21.51 0.48
CA MET A 160 -0.98 21.40 0.57
C MET A 160 -1.55 21.88 1.92
N GLY A 161 -0.68 22.21 2.88
CA GLY A 161 -1.08 22.64 4.23
C GLY A 161 -0.72 21.63 5.31
N PHE A 162 -1.37 21.76 6.48
CA PHE A 162 -1.18 20.81 7.58
C PHE A 162 -1.98 19.54 7.37
N TRP A 163 -1.34 18.40 7.63
CA TRP A 163 -1.96 17.10 7.46
C TRP A 163 -1.65 16.16 8.61
N ALA A 164 -2.68 15.49 9.10
CA ALA A 164 -2.60 14.51 10.16
C ALA A 164 -3.54 13.34 9.82
N PRO A 165 -3.05 12.31 9.13
CA PRO A 165 -3.85 11.14 8.83
C PRO A 165 -4.19 10.34 10.08
N ASP A 166 -5.33 9.63 10.07
CA ASP A 166 -5.83 8.81 11.17
C ASP A 166 -5.74 7.32 10.85
N ALA A 167 -4.66 6.70 11.33
CA ALA A 167 -4.47 5.25 11.20
C ALA A 167 -5.59 4.45 11.88
N GLY A 168 -6.10 4.94 13.02
CA GLY A 168 -7.15 4.26 13.76
C GLY A 168 -8.47 4.21 12.99
N ASP A 169 -8.85 5.31 12.32
CA ASP A 169 -10.02 5.31 11.45
C ASP A 169 -9.81 4.43 10.23
N ALA A 170 -8.67 4.55 9.53
CA ALA A 170 -8.38 3.74 8.35
C ALA A 170 -8.41 2.23 8.63
N MET A 171 -7.78 1.79 9.72
CA MET A 171 -7.78 0.38 10.15
C MET A 171 -9.19 -0.13 10.47
N ARG A 172 -9.98 0.65 11.22
CA ARG A 172 -11.38 0.30 11.53
C ARG A 172 -12.27 0.36 10.31
N TYR A 173 -12.01 1.27 9.39
CA TYR A 173 -12.75 1.38 8.13
C TYR A 173 -12.50 0.14 7.26
N ARG A 174 -11.26 -0.30 7.11
CA ARG A 174 -10.91 -1.57 6.47
C ARG A 174 -11.73 -2.74 7.04
N ASP A 175 -11.77 -2.85 8.37
CA ASP A 175 -12.49 -3.95 9.04
C ASP A 175 -14.01 -3.85 8.84
N ARG A 176 -14.59 -2.63 8.89
CA ARG A 176 -16.03 -2.41 8.58
C ARG A 176 -16.39 -2.81 7.15
N LEU A 177 -15.45 -2.71 6.20
CA LEU A 177 -15.64 -3.16 4.82
C LEU A 177 -15.40 -4.66 4.64
N GLY A 178 -15.15 -5.41 5.71
CA GLY A 178 -14.91 -6.86 5.66
C GLY A 178 -13.57 -7.24 5.03
N ARG A 179 -12.59 -6.32 5.00
CA ARG A 179 -11.30 -6.51 4.34
C ARG A 179 -10.13 -6.58 5.33
N SER A 180 -10.35 -7.23 6.47
CA SER A 180 -9.27 -7.52 7.42
C SER A 180 -8.12 -8.36 6.82
N ASP A 181 -8.38 -9.03 5.68
CA ASP A 181 -7.38 -9.74 4.86
C ASP A 181 -6.38 -8.80 4.18
N MET A 182 -6.81 -7.61 3.76
CA MET A 182 -6.00 -6.63 3.03
C MET A 182 -4.87 -6.07 3.91
N LEU A 183 -3.62 -6.17 3.43
CA LEU A 183 -2.46 -5.69 4.17
C LEU A 183 -2.39 -4.16 4.13
N MET A 184 -1.91 -3.60 5.24
CA MET A 184 -1.70 -2.16 5.40
C MET A 184 -0.20 -1.87 5.46
N LEU A 185 0.35 -1.28 4.41
CA LEU A 185 1.75 -0.91 4.31
C LEU A 185 1.90 0.59 4.61
N PHE A 186 2.50 0.92 5.75
CA PHE A 186 2.57 2.30 6.26
C PHE A 186 3.85 3.00 5.81
N ASN A 187 3.73 3.99 4.92
CA ASN A 187 4.83 4.92 4.71
C ASN A 187 4.97 5.84 5.95
N ILE A 188 6.13 5.80 6.60
CA ILE A 188 6.43 6.55 7.82
C ILE A 188 7.24 7.83 7.57
N SER A 189 7.57 8.12 6.32
CA SER A 189 8.25 9.32 5.88
C SER A 189 7.52 9.92 4.68
N ALA A 190 6.74 10.99 4.92
CA ALA A 190 5.97 11.64 3.86
C ALA A 190 6.91 12.37 2.89
N GLU A 191 6.69 12.16 1.60
CA GLU A 191 7.30 12.92 0.52
C GLU A 191 6.63 14.32 0.46
N PHE A 192 7.30 15.32 -0.10
CA PHE A 192 6.78 16.69 -0.25
C PHE A 192 6.27 17.33 1.05
N ALA A 193 6.71 16.83 2.21
CA ALA A 193 6.24 17.28 3.50
C ALA A 193 7.33 17.17 4.57
N HIS A 194 7.24 18.05 5.56
CA HIS A 194 8.09 18.00 6.74
C HIS A 194 7.31 17.48 7.93
N SER A 195 7.85 16.46 8.60
CA SER A 195 7.27 15.94 9.84
C SER A 195 7.38 16.98 10.96
N LEU A 196 6.29 17.27 11.62
CA LEU A 196 6.28 18.12 12.83
C LEU A 196 6.64 17.33 14.09
N ASP A 197 6.77 16.02 14.00
CA ASP A 197 7.21 15.14 15.07
C ASP A 197 8.76 15.18 15.16
N GLN A 198 9.28 15.58 16.30
CA GLN A 198 10.72 15.69 16.54
C GLN A 198 11.40 14.37 16.92
N ARG A 199 10.63 13.30 17.10
CA ARG A 199 11.19 11.96 17.33
C ARG A 199 12.00 11.51 16.11
N SER A 200 13.03 10.68 16.36
CA SER A 200 13.81 10.06 15.29
C SER A 200 12.92 9.21 14.39
N LEU A 201 13.32 8.98 13.14
CA LEU A 201 12.59 8.11 12.22
C LEU A 201 12.41 6.69 12.80
N PRO A 202 13.43 6.03 13.40
CA PRO A 202 13.26 4.77 14.10
C PRO A 202 12.21 4.83 15.23
N ASP A 203 12.21 5.87 16.05
CA ASP A 203 11.23 5.99 17.15
C ASP A 203 9.80 6.18 16.62
N ARG A 204 9.62 6.91 15.52
CA ARG A 204 8.33 7.03 14.83
C ARG A 204 7.87 5.67 14.28
N ALA A 205 8.79 4.92 13.66
CA ALA A 205 8.53 3.58 13.15
C ALA A 205 8.06 2.63 14.25
N ARG A 206 8.81 2.56 15.36
CA ARG A 206 8.46 1.74 16.53
C ARG A 206 7.10 2.12 17.12
N SER A 207 6.84 3.42 17.23
CA SER A 207 5.56 3.94 17.72
C SER A 207 4.41 3.55 16.79
N ALA A 208 4.55 3.71 15.48
CA ALA A 208 3.54 3.35 14.49
C ALA A 208 3.22 1.85 14.53
N VAL A 209 4.24 0.99 14.60
CA VAL A 209 4.05 -0.46 14.70
C VAL A 209 3.27 -0.83 15.96
N PHE A 210 3.62 -0.23 17.10
CA PHE A 210 2.92 -0.53 18.36
C PHE A 210 1.49 0.00 18.38
N SER A 211 1.28 1.25 17.99
CA SER A 211 -0.02 1.93 18.14
C SER A 211 -1.01 1.63 17.02
N SER A 212 -0.53 1.28 15.84
CA SER A 212 -1.34 1.22 14.62
C SER A 212 -1.24 -0.11 13.87
N ILE A 213 -0.41 -1.04 14.34
CA ILE A 213 -0.32 -2.44 13.87
C ILE A 213 -0.29 -2.63 12.33
N PRO A 214 0.61 -1.94 11.60
CA PRO A 214 0.78 -2.16 10.17
C PRO A 214 1.32 -3.56 9.87
N ASP A 215 1.10 -4.03 8.65
CA ASP A 215 1.70 -5.29 8.16
C ASP A 215 3.15 -5.11 7.68
N ALA A 216 3.53 -3.90 7.28
CA ALA A 216 4.89 -3.47 6.98
C ALA A 216 5.02 -1.95 7.13
N VAL A 217 6.25 -1.46 7.28
CA VAL A 217 6.57 -0.03 7.21
C VAL A 217 7.44 0.26 5.99
N LEU A 218 7.30 1.48 5.46
CA LEU A 218 8.07 1.93 4.31
C LEU A 218 8.80 3.21 4.66
N VAL A 219 10.00 3.35 4.08
CA VAL A 219 10.84 4.55 4.20
C VAL A 219 11.02 5.15 2.82
N SER A 220 10.69 6.44 2.68
CA SER A 220 10.81 7.23 1.45
C SER A 220 11.95 8.23 1.52
N GLY A 221 12.42 8.67 0.36
CA GLY A 221 13.19 9.92 0.20
C GLY A 221 12.32 11.16 0.41
N GLN A 222 12.90 12.34 0.19
CA GLN A 222 12.20 13.61 0.43
C GLN A 222 11.15 13.93 -0.65
N ILE A 223 11.39 13.49 -1.87
CA ILE A 223 10.47 13.65 -3.02
C ILE A 223 10.41 12.36 -3.85
N THR A 224 9.37 12.25 -4.67
CA THR A 224 9.23 11.10 -5.60
C THR A 224 10.47 10.96 -6.49
N GLY A 225 11.00 9.74 -6.61
CA GLY A 225 12.20 9.44 -7.40
C GLY A 225 13.52 9.66 -6.65
N GLU A 226 13.52 10.29 -5.48
CA GLU A 226 14.67 10.38 -4.59
C GLU A 226 14.71 9.16 -3.65
N ALA A 227 15.88 8.55 -3.53
CA ALA A 227 16.04 7.35 -2.72
C ALA A 227 15.99 7.66 -1.22
N ALA A 228 15.37 6.78 -0.47
CA ALA A 228 15.57 6.73 0.97
C ALA A 228 17.06 6.49 1.29
N ALA A 229 17.59 7.18 2.29
CA ALA A 229 18.95 6.93 2.72
C ALA A 229 19.09 5.49 3.25
N LEU A 230 20.13 4.77 2.84
CA LEU A 230 20.38 3.41 3.34
C LEU A 230 20.52 3.39 4.86
N SER A 231 21.14 4.43 5.44
CA SER A 231 21.26 4.61 6.89
C SER A 231 19.90 4.68 7.60
N ASP A 232 18.89 5.29 6.98
CA ASP A 232 17.53 5.35 7.53
C ASP A 232 16.85 3.99 7.49
N LEU A 233 17.01 3.26 6.39
CA LEU A 233 16.52 1.88 6.27
C LEU A 233 17.19 0.96 7.31
N GLU A 234 18.51 1.04 7.45
CA GLU A 234 19.28 0.28 8.46
C GLU A 234 18.81 0.60 9.88
N ALA A 235 18.68 1.90 10.21
CA ALA A 235 18.26 2.34 11.54
C ALA A 235 16.84 1.87 11.88
N VAL A 236 15.88 1.94 10.93
CA VAL A 236 14.52 1.44 11.11
C VAL A 236 14.50 -0.09 11.24
N LYS A 237 15.25 -0.80 10.36
CA LYS A 237 15.32 -2.26 10.39
C LYS A 237 15.91 -2.78 11.69
N ALA A 238 16.93 -2.11 12.22
CA ALA A 238 17.59 -2.52 13.48
C ALA A 238 16.64 -2.56 14.68
N ILE A 239 15.63 -1.69 14.72
CA ILE A 239 14.67 -1.65 15.84
C ILE A 239 13.36 -2.38 15.57
N LEU A 240 13.13 -2.83 14.33
CA LEU A 240 11.94 -3.55 13.90
C LEU A 240 12.32 -4.92 13.32
N PRO A 241 12.88 -5.84 14.13
CA PRO A 241 13.36 -7.13 13.60
C PRO A 241 12.22 -7.99 13.04
N ASP A 242 11.01 -7.89 13.59
CA ASP A 242 9.85 -8.72 13.25
C ASP A 242 8.87 -8.07 12.27
N THR A 243 9.05 -6.76 11.98
CA THR A 243 8.18 -6.04 11.05
C THR A 243 8.93 -5.82 9.74
N PRO A 244 8.35 -6.19 8.59
CA PRO A 244 8.97 -5.91 7.30
C PRO A 244 9.18 -4.41 7.07
N VAL A 245 10.36 -4.04 6.57
CA VAL A 245 10.76 -2.67 6.25
C VAL A 245 11.08 -2.60 4.76
N LEU A 246 10.37 -1.76 4.02
CA LEU A 246 10.53 -1.62 2.58
C LEU A 246 11.10 -0.23 2.22
N ALA A 247 11.90 -0.18 1.16
CA ALA A 247 12.23 1.08 0.51
C ALA A 247 11.08 1.47 -0.43
N ASN A 248 10.62 2.73 -0.35
CA ASN A 248 9.41 3.17 -1.06
C ASN A 248 9.66 4.04 -2.29
N THR A 249 10.76 4.79 -2.33
CA THR A 249 11.05 5.73 -3.42
C THR A 249 12.48 5.61 -3.93
N GLY A 250 12.72 6.10 -5.14
CA GLY A 250 14.05 6.29 -5.71
C GLY A 250 14.89 5.03 -5.93
N VAL A 251 14.28 3.87 -5.84
CA VAL A 251 14.96 2.60 -6.13
C VAL A 251 15.18 2.49 -7.64
N LYS A 252 16.42 2.27 -8.05
CA LYS A 252 16.85 2.17 -9.45
C LYS A 252 17.53 0.84 -9.70
N HIS A 253 17.70 0.50 -10.99
CA HIS A 253 18.41 -0.71 -11.39
C HIS A 253 19.81 -0.82 -10.75
N GLU A 254 20.54 0.30 -10.69
CA GLU A 254 21.90 0.35 -10.15
C GLU A 254 21.95 0.21 -8.63
N THR A 255 20.88 0.55 -7.91
CA THR A 255 20.85 0.60 -6.45
C THR A 255 20.01 -0.49 -5.80
N VAL A 256 19.16 -1.18 -6.56
CA VAL A 256 18.22 -2.17 -6.00
C VAL A 256 18.89 -3.27 -5.21
N ALA A 257 20.06 -3.74 -5.65
CA ALA A 257 20.80 -4.78 -4.96
C ALA A 257 21.28 -4.31 -3.57
N ASP A 258 21.74 -3.05 -3.46
CA ASP A 258 22.17 -2.47 -2.19
C ASP A 258 20.99 -2.25 -1.24
N VAL A 259 19.91 -1.71 -1.76
CA VAL A 259 18.66 -1.54 -1.02
C VAL A 259 18.16 -2.87 -0.47
N LEU A 260 18.10 -3.90 -1.30
CA LEU A 260 17.60 -5.22 -0.88
C LEU A 260 18.56 -6.00 0.02
N ARG A 261 19.81 -5.56 0.22
CA ARG A 261 20.64 -6.10 1.29
C ARG A 261 20.11 -5.72 2.68
N VAL A 262 19.50 -4.56 2.80
CA VAL A 262 18.98 -4.01 4.06
C VAL A 262 17.46 -4.22 4.18
N ALA A 263 16.70 -3.76 3.18
CA ALA A 263 15.24 -3.80 3.19
C ALA A 263 14.68 -5.21 2.93
N ASP A 264 13.47 -5.46 3.42
CA ASP A 264 12.70 -6.68 3.19
C ASP A 264 11.90 -6.66 1.89
N GLY A 265 12.05 -5.63 1.08
CA GLY A 265 11.42 -5.43 -0.21
C GLY A 265 11.53 -3.98 -0.66
N CYS A 266 11.01 -3.67 -1.83
CA CYS A 266 10.97 -2.30 -2.32
C CYS A 266 9.78 -2.04 -3.24
N ILE A 267 9.39 -0.75 -3.36
CA ILE A 267 8.45 -0.26 -4.36
C ILE A 267 9.24 0.54 -5.39
N VAL A 268 9.01 0.27 -6.67
CA VAL A 268 9.72 0.87 -7.79
C VAL A 268 8.70 1.51 -8.73
N GLY A 269 8.87 2.80 -8.98
CA GLY A 269 7.99 3.57 -9.87
C GLY A 269 8.75 4.15 -11.06
N SER A 270 9.14 5.42 -10.94
CA SER A 270 9.70 6.25 -12.03
C SER A 270 10.87 5.61 -12.78
N SER A 271 11.74 4.82 -12.11
CA SER A 271 12.88 4.17 -12.78
C SER A 271 12.50 3.05 -13.76
N LEU A 272 11.23 2.58 -13.74
CA LEU A 272 10.69 1.61 -14.70
C LEU A 272 9.93 2.29 -15.84
N LYS A 273 9.81 3.60 -15.81
CA LYS A 273 9.07 4.39 -16.80
C LYS A 273 10.01 5.05 -17.79
N ARG A 274 9.52 5.21 -19.03
CA ARG A 274 10.24 5.99 -20.03
C ARG A 274 10.22 7.46 -19.58
N ASP A 275 11.41 8.06 -19.49
CA ASP A 275 11.61 9.44 -19.04
C ASP A 275 11.10 9.74 -17.60
N GLY A 276 10.84 8.71 -16.80
CA GLY A 276 10.40 8.82 -15.41
C GLY A 276 8.89 8.95 -15.20
N ASP A 277 8.14 8.96 -16.27
CA ASP A 277 6.67 9.11 -16.27
C ASP A 277 5.94 7.92 -16.90
#